data_6154d5766c9a26b483dfbd57c9009856
#
_entry.id   6154d5766c9a26b483dfbd57c9009856
#
_cell.length_a   1.000
_cell.length_b   1.000
_cell.length_c   1.000
_cell.angle_alpha   90.00
_cell.angle_beta   90.00
_cell.angle_gamma   90.00
#
_symmetry.space_group_name_H-M   'P 1'
#
loop_
_entity.id
_entity.type
_entity.pdbx_description
1 polymer ?
#
loop_
_entity_poly.entity_id
_entity_poly.type
_entity_poly.pdbx_seq_one_letter_code
_entity_poly.pdbx_strand_id
1 'polypeptide(L)'
;MSNRFSDNKQVGVVATFAELVNTHFQESTNALCWHRNLDGDFEEIVSKLQLKENITEVSTDELLTLQLSEKGIAAREIILNDLQLLTDFGASPSLNLLKCYERDEEFDFISTDVYSWHVDRSPVGTDTFLCTYYGAASDIIPNDEVLQKILIPEIREKLKELHDGPESEFEDFLKENYFDLHYQAKPNAQPVNLGLGHLWRLAVDHPEQKVLPCVHRAPVEKGECRLLLIC
;
A
#
# COMPACT_ATOMS: atom_id res chain seq x y z
N MET A 1 3.03 -13.82 22.25
CA MET A 1 1.92 -13.19 21.50
C MET A 1 1.82 -13.95 20.18
N SER A 2 0.64 -14.47 19.85
CA SER A 2 0.43 -15.14 18.55
C SER A 2 0.69 -14.10 17.46
N ASN A 3 1.59 -14.40 16.52
CA ASN A 3 1.87 -13.53 15.39
C ASN A 3 0.62 -13.56 14.48
N ARG A 4 -0.18 -12.49 14.48
CA ARG A 4 -1.47 -12.42 13.79
C ARG A 4 -1.34 -12.58 12.26
N PHE A 5 -0.10 -12.63 11.74
CA PHE A 5 0.19 -12.83 10.31
C PHE A 5 0.56 -14.29 9.98
N SER A 6 0.90 -15.14 11.00
CA SER A 6 1.42 -16.49 10.80
C SER A 6 0.44 -17.48 10.15
N ASP A 7 -0.85 -17.20 10.23
CA ASP A 7 -1.90 -18.07 9.68
C ASP A 7 -2.29 -17.70 8.23
N ASN A 8 -1.77 -16.58 7.71
CA ASN A 8 -2.03 -16.14 6.35
C ASN A 8 -0.89 -16.59 5.42
N LYS A 9 -1.18 -17.52 4.50
CA LYS A 9 -0.21 -18.08 3.54
C LYS A 9 0.37 -17.04 2.57
N GLN A 10 -0.29 -15.89 2.43
CA GLN A 10 0.15 -14.80 1.56
C GLN A 10 1.23 -13.94 2.21
N VAL A 11 1.40 -14.02 3.55
CA VAL A 11 2.32 -13.16 4.31
C VAL A 11 3.52 -13.94 4.81
N GLY A 12 4.71 -13.53 4.38
CA GLY A 12 5.98 -13.95 4.98
C GLY A 12 6.43 -12.94 6.04
N VAL A 13 6.76 -13.41 7.26
CA VAL A 13 7.29 -12.56 8.32
C VAL A 13 8.79 -12.72 8.39
N VAL A 14 9.51 -11.59 8.44
CA VAL A 14 10.98 -11.52 8.49
C VAL A 14 11.43 -10.73 9.71
N ALA A 15 12.66 -10.94 10.15
CA ALA A 15 13.20 -10.36 11.36
C ALA A 15 14.05 -9.09 11.12
N THR A 16 14.52 -8.88 9.89
CA THR A 16 15.44 -7.79 9.55
C THR A 16 15.08 -7.13 8.22
N PHE A 17 15.55 -5.90 8.00
CA PHE A 17 15.45 -5.23 6.70
C PHE A 17 16.18 -6.01 5.60
N ALA A 18 17.36 -6.57 5.91
CA ALA A 18 18.10 -7.38 4.96
C ALA A 18 17.31 -8.62 4.50
N GLU A 19 16.57 -9.27 5.40
CA GLU A 19 15.67 -10.35 5.03
C GLU A 19 14.48 -9.83 4.21
N LEU A 20 13.91 -8.66 4.55
CA LEU A 20 12.79 -8.07 3.81
C LEU A 20 13.11 -7.89 2.33
N VAL A 21 14.31 -7.38 2.02
CA VAL A 21 14.71 -7.08 0.64
C VAL A 21 15.29 -8.27 -0.11
N ASN A 22 15.89 -9.24 0.58
CA ASN A 22 16.54 -10.40 -0.05
C ASN A 22 15.65 -11.66 -0.13
N THR A 23 14.54 -11.72 0.61
CA THR A 23 13.62 -12.85 0.52
C THR A 23 12.79 -12.74 -0.77
N HIS A 24 12.81 -13.80 -1.57
CA HIS A 24 11.98 -13.85 -2.78
C HIS A 24 10.54 -14.21 -2.43
N PHE A 25 9.59 -13.58 -3.12
CA PHE A 25 8.22 -14.05 -3.14
C PHE A 25 8.14 -15.45 -3.74
N GLN A 26 7.34 -16.31 -3.16
CA GLN A 26 7.23 -17.71 -3.57
C GLN A 26 5.80 -18.23 -3.40
N GLU A 27 5.34 -19.05 -4.34
CA GLU A 27 4.02 -19.67 -4.29
C GLU A 27 2.89 -18.66 -4.07
N SER A 28 2.21 -18.71 -2.94
CA SER A 28 1.16 -17.77 -2.56
C SER A 28 1.69 -16.55 -1.78
N THR A 29 2.95 -16.55 -1.33
CA THR A 29 3.53 -15.43 -0.57
C THR A 29 3.85 -14.29 -1.52
N ASN A 30 3.14 -13.18 -1.38
CA ASN A 30 3.30 -11.96 -2.17
C ASN A 30 3.30 -10.68 -1.31
N ALA A 31 3.37 -10.84 0.01
CA ALA A 31 3.58 -9.78 0.98
C ALA A 31 4.62 -10.22 2.01
N LEU A 32 5.64 -9.41 2.25
CA LEU A 32 6.65 -9.63 3.29
C LEU A 32 6.52 -8.54 4.34
N CYS A 33 6.59 -8.93 5.62
CA CYS A 33 6.47 -8.05 6.77
C CYS A 33 7.73 -8.10 7.63
N TRP A 34 8.47 -7.02 7.70
CA TRP A 34 9.41 -6.83 8.79
C TRP A 34 8.63 -6.39 10.02
N HIS A 35 8.30 -7.39 10.85
CA HIS A 35 7.51 -7.18 12.05
C HIS A 35 8.35 -6.55 13.16
N ARG A 36 7.96 -5.37 13.62
CA ARG A 36 8.69 -4.56 14.61
C ARG A 36 7.76 -4.06 15.70
N ASN A 37 8.34 -3.84 16.88
CA ASN A 37 7.73 -3.02 17.92
C ASN A 37 8.58 -1.74 18.00
N LEU A 38 8.03 -0.62 17.59
CA LEU A 38 8.71 0.66 17.60
C LEU A 38 8.45 1.37 18.93
N ASP A 39 9.53 1.89 19.55
CA ASP A 39 9.43 2.72 20.75
C ASP A 39 9.69 4.17 20.36
N GLY A 40 8.63 4.98 20.36
CA GLY A 40 8.67 6.39 19.99
C GLY A 40 7.28 7.01 20.00
N ASP A 41 7.24 8.33 20.05
CA ASP A 41 6.01 9.12 19.99
C ASP A 41 5.78 9.66 18.57
N PHE A 42 5.17 8.87 17.71
CA PHE A 42 4.82 9.26 16.34
C PHE A 42 3.65 10.25 16.30
N GLU A 43 2.77 10.23 17.31
CA GLU A 43 1.69 11.20 17.45
C GLU A 43 2.24 12.61 17.67
N GLU A 44 3.30 12.76 18.49
CA GLU A 44 3.98 14.03 18.68
C GLU A 44 4.50 14.59 17.35
N ILE A 45 5.09 13.75 16.49
CA ILE A 45 5.55 14.18 15.15
C ILE A 45 4.38 14.70 14.32
N VAL A 46 3.31 13.92 14.21
CA VAL A 46 2.13 14.29 13.43
C VAL A 46 1.50 15.58 13.93
N SER A 47 1.45 15.80 15.25
CA SER A 47 0.88 17.02 15.88
C SER A 47 1.67 18.29 15.57
N LYS A 48 2.95 18.16 15.19
CA LYS A 48 3.86 19.29 14.88
C LYS A 48 4.09 19.51 13.39
N LEU A 49 3.72 18.55 12.56
CA LEU A 49 3.76 18.70 11.12
C LEU A 49 2.59 19.56 10.63
N GLN A 50 2.81 20.24 9.53
CA GLN A 50 1.80 21.10 8.90
C GLN A 50 1.20 20.43 7.69
N LEU A 51 -0.09 20.12 7.76
CA LEU A 51 -0.83 19.63 6.59
C LEU A 51 -1.09 20.82 5.66
N LYS A 52 -0.47 20.81 4.48
CA LYS A 52 -0.59 21.87 3.45
C LYS A 52 -1.70 21.56 2.46
N GLU A 53 -1.86 20.26 2.15
CA GLU A 53 -2.81 19.70 1.20
C GLU A 53 -3.32 18.37 1.76
N ASN A 54 -4.25 17.70 1.06
CA ASN A 54 -4.74 16.37 1.47
C ASN A 54 -3.61 15.33 1.60
N ILE A 55 -2.54 15.49 0.81
CA ILE A 55 -1.30 14.73 0.89
C ILE A 55 -0.15 15.74 0.93
N THR A 56 0.63 15.72 2.00
CA THR A 56 1.79 16.61 2.16
C THR A 56 3.04 15.74 2.32
N GLU A 57 3.95 15.81 1.36
CA GLU A 57 5.26 15.19 1.50
C GLU A 57 6.07 15.90 2.58
N VAL A 58 6.63 15.13 3.49
CA VAL A 58 7.43 15.60 4.64
C VAL A 58 8.89 15.35 4.34
N SER A 59 9.66 16.42 4.17
CA SER A 59 11.10 16.33 3.92
C SER A 59 11.89 15.95 5.17
N THR A 60 13.07 15.36 4.97
CA THR A 60 14.03 15.07 6.03
C THR A 60 14.40 16.35 6.81
N ASP A 61 14.60 17.48 6.11
CA ASP A 61 14.92 18.76 6.75
C ASP A 61 13.78 19.25 7.64
N GLU A 62 12.52 19.10 7.20
CA GLU A 62 11.35 19.45 8.00
C GLU A 62 11.31 18.61 9.29
N LEU A 63 11.51 17.28 9.19
CA LEU A 63 11.60 16.41 10.37
C LEU A 63 12.68 16.83 11.34
N LEU A 64 13.87 17.18 10.85
CA LEU A 64 15.02 17.57 11.68
C LEU A 64 14.82 18.91 12.42
N THR A 65 13.96 19.80 11.90
CA THR A 65 13.66 21.09 12.56
C THR A 65 12.62 20.98 13.68
N LEU A 66 11.91 19.87 13.80
CA LEU A 66 10.87 19.69 14.82
C LEU A 66 11.46 19.70 16.22
N GLN A 67 10.86 20.48 17.11
CA GLN A 67 11.19 20.48 18.54
C GLN A 67 10.41 19.35 19.21
N LEU A 68 11.09 18.26 19.53
CA LEU A 68 10.48 17.01 20.00
C LEU A 68 10.95 16.66 21.42
N SER A 69 10.12 15.92 22.13
CA SER A 69 10.50 15.21 23.35
C SER A 69 11.52 14.09 23.05
N GLU A 70 12.10 13.48 24.08
CA GLU A 70 12.99 12.32 23.89
C GLU A 70 12.32 11.19 23.12
N LYS A 71 11.02 10.92 23.37
CA LYS A 71 10.26 9.91 22.65
C LYS A 71 9.93 10.31 21.20
N GLY A 72 9.65 11.59 20.97
CA GLY A 72 9.49 12.12 19.62
C GLY A 72 10.79 12.08 18.83
N ILE A 73 11.94 12.35 19.46
CA ILE A 73 13.27 12.19 18.84
C ILE A 73 13.49 10.72 18.45
N ALA A 74 13.19 9.78 19.35
CA ALA A 74 13.31 8.35 19.04
C ALA A 74 12.43 7.94 17.83
N ALA A 75 11.17 8.42 17.76
CA ALA A 75 10.30 8.19 16.63
C ALA A 75 10.87 8.79 15.32
N ARG A 76 11.41 10.00 15.37
CA ARG A 76 12.06 10.64 14.21
C ARG A 76 13.25 9.84 13.71
N GLU A 77 14.13 9.38 14.59
CA GLU A 77 15.31 8.58 14.22
C GLU A 77 14.90 7.26 13.55
N ILE A 78 13.80 6.63 13.99
CA ILE A 78 13.26 5.44 13.34
C ILE A 78 12.82 5.76 11.90
N ILE A 79 12.08 6.85 11.69
CA ILE A 79 11.63 7.27 10.36
C ILE A 79 12.82 7.56 9.44
N LEU A 80 13.80 8.34 9.93
CA LEU A 80 15.01 8.69 9.17
C LEU A 80 15.81 7.44 8.79
N ASN A 81 15.94 6.49 9.71
CA ASN A 81 16.62 5.23 9.45
C ASN A 81 15.89 4.40 8.38
N ASP A 82 14.56 4.31 8.42
CA ASP A 82 13.78 3.58 7.42
C ASP A 82 13.89 4.23 6.03
N LEU A 83 13.83 5.56 5.94
CA LEU A 83 14.08 6.30 4.71
C LEU A 83 15.47 6.02 4.15
N GLN A 84 16.50 6.02 5.02
CA GLN A 84 17.87 5.76 4.61
C GLN A 84 18.07 4.33 4.13
N LEU A 85 17.52 3.32 4.85
CA LEU A 85 17.60 1.92 4.47
C LEU A 85 17.00 1.65 3.08
N LEU A 86 15.84 2.24 2.79
CA LEU A 86 15.20 2.11 1.48
C LEU A 86 15.97 2.84 0.38
N THR A 87 16.52 4.04 0.68
CA THR A 87 17.36 4.79 -0.24
C THR A 87 18.65 4.03 -0.57
N ASP A 88 19.31 3.45 0.43
CA ASP A 88 20.52 2.64 0.25
C ASP A 88 20.26 1.34 -0.52
N PHE A 89 19.05 0.81 -0.42
CA PHE A 89 18.57 -0.31 -1.24
C PHE A 89 18.32 0.09 -2.70
N GLY A 90 18.22 1.39 -3.01
CA GLY A 90 17.96 1.92 -4.35
C GLY A 90 16.51 2.26 -4.64
N ALA A 91 15.65 2.25 -3.62
CA ALA A 91 14.27 2.74 -3.73
C ALA A 91 14.22 4.27 -3.58
N SER A 92 13.07 4.86 -3.90
CA SER A 92 12.83 6.30 -3.77
C SER A 92 11.68 6.56 -2.75
N PRO A 93 11.94 6.36 -1.45
CA PRO A 93 10.90 6.49 -0.45
C PRO A 93 10.48 7.94 -0.25
N SER A 94 9.17 8.15 -0.05
CA SER A 94 8.58 9.40 0.43
C SER A 94 7.89 9.20 1.76
N LEU A 95 7.99 10.19 2.66
CA LEU A 95 7.20 10.27 3.87
C LEU A 95 6.05 11.24 3.66
N ASN A 96 4.83 10.81 3.91
CA ASN A 96 3.65 11.60 3.63
C ASN A 96 2.78 11.77 4.88
N LEU A 97 2.41 13.02 5.17
CA LEU A 97 1.30 13.34 6.06
C LEU A 97 0.02 13.40 5.22
N LEU A 98 -0.89 12.47 5.48
CA LEU A 98 -2.09 12.24 4.68
C LEU A 98 -3.34 12.56 5.50
N LYS A 99 -4.27 13.31 4.90
CA LYS A 99 -5.64 13.47 5.42
C LYS A 99 -6.60 12.54 4.69
N CYS A 100 -6.58 12.57 3.37
CA CYS A 100 -7.40 11.72 2.51
C CYS A 100 -6.78 11.65 1.12
N TYR A 101 -7.15 10.62 0.36
CA TYR A 101 -6.92 10.56 -1.07
C TYR A 101 -8.13 11.10 -1.84
N GLU A 102 -7.94 11.43 -3.10
CA GLU A 102 -9.05 11.74 -3.99
C GLU A 102 -9.90 10.50 -4.23
N ARG A 103 -11.21 10.70 -4.37
CA ARG A 103 -12.18 9.64 -4.70
C ARG A 103 -12.40 9.64 -6.19
N ASP A 104 -12.47 8.44 -6.76
CA ASP A 104 -12.97 8.24 -8.11
C ASP A 104 -14.50 8.07 -8.06
N GLU A 105 -15.21 9.08 -8.50
CA GLU A 105 -16.67 9.15 -8.56
C GLU A 105 -17.17 9.17 -10.02
N GLU A 106 -16.31 8.86 -11.00
CA GLU A 106 -16.66 8.91 -12.42
C GLU A 106 -17.75 7.89 -12.77
N PHE A 107 -17.61 6.65 -12.24
CA PHE A 107 -18.57 5.58 -12.49
C PHE A 107 -19.09 4.98 -11.18
N ASP A 108 -20.41 4.72 -11.14
CA ASP A 108 -21.10 4.14 -9.98
C ASP A 108 -20.83 2.62 -9.81
N PHE A 109 -20.33 1.95 -10.85
CA PHE A 109 -20.13 0.50 -10.90
C PHE A 109 -18.68 0.05 -10.77
N ILE A 110 -17.72 0.94 -10.99
CA ILE A 110 -16.29 0.69 -10.82
C ILE A 110 -15.59 1.96 -10.33
N SER A 111 -14.72 1.81 -9.36
CA SER A 111 -13.83 2.87 -8.88
C SER A 111 -12.40 2.42 -9.08
N THR A 112 -11.55 3.34 -9.53
CA THR A 112 -10.10 3.16 -9.74
C THR A 112 -9.27 3.88 -8.68
N ASP A 113 -9.87 4.36 -7.60
CA ASP A 113 -9.15 4.96 -6.49
C ASP A 113 -8.48 3.94 -5.56
N VAL A 114 -7.58 4.42 -4.71
CA VAL A 114 -6.80 3.59 -3.78
C VAL A 114 -7.61 2.96 -2.64
N TYR A 115 -8.87 3.34 -2.45
CA TYR A 115 -9.78 2.72 -1.47
C TYR A 115 -10.46 1.46 -2.01
N SER A 116 -10.52 1.31 -3.34
CA SER A 116 -10.86 0.07 -4.02
C SER A 116 -9.75 -0.96 -3.78
N TRP A 117 -10.10 -2.24 -3.66
CA TRP A 117 -9.10 -3.30 -3.71
C TRP A 117 -8.41 -3.29 -5.06
N HIS A 118 -7.09 -3.12 -5.05
CA HIS A 118 -6.29 -2.99 -6.27
C HIS A 118 -4.90 -3.63 -6.11
N VAL A 119 -4.22 -3.76 -7.22
CA VAL A 119 -2.79 -4.07 -7.28
C VAL A 119 -2.07 -2.91 -7.93
N ASP A 120 -0.84 -2.67 -7.49
CA ASP A 120 0.05 -1.73 -8.18
C ASP A 120 0.59 -2.36 -9.44
N ARG A 121 0.85 -1.52 -10.47
CA ARG A 121 1.50 -1.92 -11.72
C ARG A 121 2.71 -1.06 -12.02
N SER A 122 3.78 -1.71 -12.51
CA SER A 122 4.99 -1.03 -12.99
C SER A 122 5.46 -1.62 -14.32
N PRO A 123 5.99 -0.80 -15.24
CA PRO A 123 6.62 -1.30 -16.46
C PRO A 123 7.98 -1.94 -16.21
N VAL A 124 8.57 -1.78 -15.04
CA VAL A 124 9.88 -2.31 -14.63
C VAL A 124 9.76 -3.10 -13.34
N GLY A 125 10.74 -3.99 -13.09
CA GLY A 125 10.79 -4.77 -11.86
C GLY A 125 10.95 -3.87 -10.64
N THR A 126 9.92 -3.85 -9.80
CA THR A 126 9.87 -3.13 -8.53
C THR A 126 8.85 -3.77 -7.59
N ASP A 127 8.88 -3.39 -6.33
CA ASP A 127 7.88 -3.75 -5.33
C ASP A 127 7.45 -2.50 -4.57
N THR A 128 6.25 -2.51 -4.02
CA THR A 128 5.78 -1.44 -3.14
C THR A 128 6.26 -1.67 -1.73
N PHE A 129 6.98 -0.70 -1.15
CA PHE A 129 7.29 -0.68 0.27
C PHE A 129 6.40 0.32 0.98
N LEU A 130 5.88 -0.04 2.16
CA LEU A 130 5.10 0.88 2.96
C LEU A 130 5.21 0.61 4.46
N CYS A 131 5.14 1.70 5.25
CA CYS A 131 5.03 1.66 6.70
C CYS A 131 4.11 2.78 7.18
N THR A 132 3.04 2.42 7.88
CA THR A 132 2.21 3.43 8.57
C THR A 132 2.72 3.61 9.98
N TYR A 133 3.22 4.80 10.32
CA TYR A 133 3.70 5.12 11.67
C TYR A 133 2.59 5.63 12.58
N TYR A 134 1.59 6.33 12.03
CA TYR A 134 0.46 6.88 12.78
C TYR A 134 -0.82 6.87 11.94
N GLY A 135 -1.96 6.75 12.61
CA GLY A 135 -3.28 6.70 11.97
C GLY A 135 -3.67 5.31 11.51
N ALA A 136 -4.61 5.22 10.58
CA ALA A 136 -5.12 3.95 10.08
C ALA A 136 -4.13 3.32 9.08
N ALA A 137 -3.81 2.03 9.25
CA ALA A 137 -2.96 1.27 8.34
C ALA A 137 -3.78 0.69 7.18
N SER A 138 -3.12 0.47 6.03
CA SER A 138 -3.68 -0.19 4.85
C SER A 138 -4.06 -1.64 5.14
N ASP A 139 -4.91 -2.20 4.29
CA ASP A 139 -5.30 -3.61 4.33
C ASP A 139 -4.77 -4.33 3.09
N ILE A 140 -4.42 -5.61 3.24
CA ILE A 140 -4.25 -6.57 2.16
C ILE A 140 -5.34 -7.63 2.24
N ILE A 141 -5.59 -8.33 1.13
CA ILE A 141 -6.58 -9.40 1.05
C ILE A 141 -6.01 -10.58 0.25
N PRO A 142 -6.25 -11.85 0.66
CA PRO A 142 -5.81 -13.01 -0.11
C PRO A 142 -6.34 -13.00 -1.54
N ASN A 143 -5.45 -13.32 -2.51
CA ASN A 143 -5.82 -13.32 -3.93
C ASN A 143 -6.93 -14.32 -4.25
N ASP A 144 -7.05 -15.41 -3.51
CA ASP A 144 -8.13 -16.40 -3.66
C ASP A 144 -9.46 -15.93 -3.05
N GLU A 145 -9.46 -14.84 -2.27
CA GLU A 145 -10.65 -14.22 -1.67
C GLU A 145 -11.19 -13.01 -2.45
N VAL A 146 -10.63 -12.73 -3.62
CA VAL A 146 -11.06 -11.64 -4.49
C VAL A 146 -11.41 -12.13 -5.89
N LEU A 147 -12.09 -11.26 -6.64
CA LEU A 147 -12.38 -11.43 -8.06
C LEU A 147 -12.07 -10.09 -8.76
N GLN A 148 -11.33 -10.14 -9.85
CA GLN A 148 -11.11 -8.96 -10.70
C GLN A 148 -12.44 -8.38 -11.16
N LYS A 149 -12.66 -7.07 -10.99
CA LYS A 149 -13.96 -6.45 -11.32
C LYS A 149 -14.33 -6.60 -12.78
N ILE A 150 -13.36 -6.57 -13.69
CA ILE A 150 -13.56 -6.75 -15.13
C ILE A 150 -14.05 -8.15 -15.52
N LEU A 151 -13.96 -9.15 -14.62
CA LEU A 151 -14.48 -10.51 -14.83
C LEU A 151 -15.91 -10.67 -14.32
N ILE A 152 -16.50 -9.66 -13.69
CA ILE A 152 -17.87 -9.64 -13.24
C ILE A 152 -18.75 -9.25 -14.43
N PRO A 153 -19.70 -10.12 -14.89
CA PRO A 153 -20.43 -9.89 -16.13
C PRO A 153 -21.11 -8.52 -16.21
N GLU A 154 -21.76 -8.11 -15.13
CA GLU A 154 -22.52 -6.84 -15.06
C GLU A 154 -21.59 -5.62 -15.19
N ILE A 155 -20.38 -5.69 -14.63
CA ILE A 155 -19.36 -4.63 -14.74
C ILE A 155 -18.77 -4.65 -16.15
N ARG A 156 -18.43 -5.84 -16.66
CA ARG A 156 -17.83 -5.99 -17.99
C ARG A 156 -18.74 -5.48 -19.11
N GLU A 157 -20.04 -5.70 -19.02
CA GLU A 157 -21.01 -5.19 -20.00
C GLU A 157 -21.05 -3.64 -19.97
N LYS A 158 -21.09 -3.03 -18.78
CA LYS A 158 -21.01 -1.56 -18.64
C LYS A 158 -19.70 -0.99 -19.19
N LEU A 159 -18.56 -1.67 -18.96
CA LEU A 159 -17.27 -1.25 -19.54
C LEU A 159 -17.25 -1.37 -21.06
N LYS A 160 -17.93 -2.37 -21.64
CA LYS A 160 -18.09 -2.46 -23.09
C LYS A 160 -18.91 -1.33 -23.69
N GLU A 161 -19.90 -0.81 -22.95
CA GLU A 161 -20.70 0.35 -23.36
C GLU A 161 -19.85 1.64 -23.41
N LEU A 162 -18.75 1.70 -22.67
CA LEU A 162 -17.81 2.83 -22.66
C LEU A 162 -16.76 2.73 -23.78
N HIS A 163 -16.58 1.54 -24.38
CA HIS A 163 -15.56 1.29 -25.38
C HIS A 163 -16.10 1.55 -26.80
N ASP A 164 -15.65 2.63 -27.43
CA ASP A 164 -16.06 3.01 -28.79
C ASP A 164 -15.27 2.29 -29.91
N GLY A 165 -14.28 1.45 -29.55
CA GLY A 165 -13.38 0.78 -30.48
C GLY A 165 -13.85 -0.63 -30.88
N PRO A 166 -13.10 -1.31 -31.75
CA PRO A 166 -13.39 -2.71 -32.11
C PRO A 166 -13.18 -3.65 -30.91
N GLU A 167 -13.94 -4.74 -30.84
CA GLU A 167 -13.86 -5.74 -29.75
C GLU A 167 -12.42 -6.26 -29.52
N SER A 168 -11.58 -6.29 -30.55
CA SER A 168 -10.17 -6.71 -30.45
C SER A 168 -9.29 -5.79 -29.62
N GLU A 169 -9.71 -4.56 -29.39
CA GLU A 169 -8.99 -3.54 -28.60
C GLU A 169 -9.55 -3.37 -27.18
N PHE A 170 -10.61 -4.10 -26.85
CA PHE A 170 -11.28 -3.94 -25.57
C PHE A 170 -10.38 -4.30 -24.37
N GLU A 171 -9.53 -5.32 -24.49
CA GLU A 171 -8.60 -5.67 -23.40
C GLU A 171 -7.51 -4.60 -23.21
N ASP A 172 -7.09 -3.93 -24.26
CA ASP A 172 -6.15 -2.81 -24.17
C ASP A 172 -6.83 -1.58 -23.55
N PHE A 173 -8.08 -1.30 -23.93
CA PHE A 173 -8.90 -0.27 -23.28
C PHE A 173 -9.01 -0.48 -21.76
N LEU A 174 -9.25 -1.72 -21.30
CA LEU A 174 -9.33 -2.04 -19.87
C LEU A 174 -8.02 -1.73 -19.14
N LYS A 175 -6.87 -2.02 -19.77
CA LYS A 175 -5.54 -1.76 -19.21
C LYS A 175 -5.16 -0.29 -19.21
N GLU A 176 -5.46 0.43 -20.29
CA GLU A 176 -5.18 1.86 -20.43
C GLU A 176 -5.94 2.70 -19.40
N ASN A 177 -7.12 2.23 -18.99
CA ASN A 177 -7.95 2.86 -17.97
C ASN A 177 -7.77 2.22 -16.57
N TYR A 178 -6.80 1.33 -16.37
CA TYR A 178 -6.50 0.67 -15.11
C TYR A 178 -7.64 -0.17 -14.51
N PHE A 179 -8.72 -0.43 -15.24
CA PHE A 179 -9.87 -1.19 -14.75
C PHE A 179 -9.49 -2.62 -14.38
N ASP A 180 -8.51 -3.21 -15.06
CA ASP A 180 -8.00 -4.56 -14.82
C ASP A 180 -7.18 -4.69 -13.52
N LEU A 181 -6.82 -3.59 -12.86
CA LEU A 181 -6.11 -3.59 -11.59
C LEU A 181 -7.03 -3.70 -10.36
N HIS A 182 -8.34 -3.58 -10.55
CA HIS A 182 -9.29 -3.46 -9.45
C HIS A 182 -10.08 -4.76 -9.19
N TYR A 183 -10.31 -5.01 -7.91
CA TYR A 183 -10.88 -6.26 -7.41
C TYR A 183 -12.12 -6.02 -6.54
N GLN A 184 -12.93 -7.04 -6.43
CA GLN A 184 -14.04 -7.14 -5.51
C GLN A 184 -13.78 -8.26 -4.52
N ALA A 185 -13.92 -8.00 -3.22
CA ALA A 185 -13.84 -9.03 -2.19
C ALA A 185 -15.01 -10.02 -2.33
N LYS A 186 -14.72 -11.31 -2.20
CA LYS A 186 -15.74 -12.36 -2.14
C LYS A 186 -16.50 -12.29 -0.81
N PRO A 187 -17.72 -12.84 -0.73
CA PRO A 187 -18.41 -12.98 0.55
C PRO A 187 -17.55 -13.71 1.58
N ASN A 188 -17.48 -13.17 2.81
CA ASN A 188 -16.68 -13.71 3.93
C ASN A 188 -15.15 -13.61 3.76
N ALA A 189 -14.64 -12.84 2.81
CA ALA A 189 -13.22 -12.55 2.70
C ALA A 189 -12.65 -11.98 4.01
N GLN A 190 -11.41 -12.34 4.34
CA GLN A 190 -10.75 -11.98 5.60
C GLN A 190 -9.54 -11.06 5.33
N PRO A 191 -9.74 -9.75 5.17
CA PRO A 191 -8.64 -8.82 5.01
C PRO A 191 -7.71 -8.81 6.23
N VAL A 192 -6.43 -8.57 5.95
CA VAL A 192 -5.39 -8.42 6.96
C VAL A 192 -4.95 -6.97 7.00
N ASN A 193 -5.14 -6.34 8.16
CA ASN A 193 -4.62 -4.98 8.37
C ASN A 193 -3.12 -5.03 8.63
N LEU A 194 -2.36 -4.20 7.91
CA LEU A 194 -0.91 -4.18 7.95
C LEU A 194 -0.32 -3.73 9.30
N GLY A 195 -1.11 -3.04 10.12
CA GLY A 195 -0.71 -2.56 11.43
C GLY A 195 0.24 -1.37 11.39
N LEU A 196 0.58 -0.86 12.58
CA LEU A 196 1.46 0.30 12.72
C LEU A 196 2.91 -0.13 12.95
N GLY A 197 3.85 0.63 12.37
CA GLY A 197 5.27 0.48 12.59
C GLY A 197 5.94 -0.69 11.89
N HIS A 198 5.20 -1.54 11.20
CA HIS A 198 5.76 -2.64 10.42
C HIS A 198 6.14 -2.14 9.02
N LEU A 199 7.32 -2.51 8.53
CA LEU A 199 7.71 -2.22 7.16
C LEU A 199 7.33 -3.42 6.28
N TRP A 200 6.55 -3.15 5.27
CA TRP A 200 6.03 -4.13 4.33
C TRP A 200 6.68 -4.00 2.96
N ARG A 201 6.83 -5.12 2.27
CA ARG A 201 7.15 -5.21 0.85
C ARG A 201 6.06 -6.03 0.18
N LEU A 202 5.38 -5.42 -0.80
CA LEU A 202 4.26 -6.01 -1.53
C LEU A 202 4.65 -6.23 -2.99
N ALA A 203 4.30 -7.40 -3.51
CA ALA A 203 4.53 -7.73 -4.91
C ALA A 203 3.66 -6.86 -5.83
N VAL A 204 4.28 -6.26 -6.84
CA VAL A 204 3.69 -5.39 -7.87
C VAL A 204 3.48 -6.18 -9.16
N ASP A 205 2.47 -5.84 -9.96
CA ASP A 205 2.30 -6.35 -11.33
C ASP A 205 3.35 -5.75 -12.26
N HIS A 206 4.36 -6.55 -12.65
CA HIS A 206 5.40 -6.15 -13.59
C HIS A 206 5.86 -7.35 -14.44
N PRO A 207 6.53 -7.14 -15.61
CA PRO A 207 6.83 -8.21 -16.55
C PRO A 207 7.68 -9.37 -16.00
N GLU A 208 8.49 -9.12 -14.95
CA GLU A 208 9.36 -10.14 -14.35
C GLU A 208 8.76 -10.79 -13.09
N GLN A 209 7.55 -10.37 -12.67
CA GLN A 209 6.89 -10.90 -11.48
C GLN A 209 6.51 -12.36 -11.67
N LYS A 210 6.87 -13.20 -10.69
CA LYS A 210 6.62 -14.66 -10.74
C LYS A 210 5.47 -15.11 -9.86
N VAL A 211 4.95 -14.22 -9.02
CA VAL A 211 3.80 -14.48 -8.15
C VAL A 211 2.67 -13.53 -8.51
N LEU A 212 1.46 -13.82 -8.07
CA LEU A 212 0.36 -12.86 -8.21
C LEU A 212 0.69 -11.58 -7.42
N PRO A 213 0.40 -10.38 -7.97
CA PRO A 213 0.60 -9.13 -7.25
C PRO A 213 -0.28 -9.06 -6.01
N CYS A 214 0.19 -8.33 -4.99
CA CYS A 214 -0.52 -8.22 -3.72
C CYS A 214 -1.72 -7.30 -3.83
N VAL A 215 -2.92 -7.84 -3.61
CA VAL A 215 -4.15 -7.03 -3.58
C VAL A 215 -4.24 -6.29 -2.26
N HIS A 216 -4.31 -4.97 -2.32
CA HIS A 216 -4.34 -4.10 -1.15
C HIS A 216 -5.28 -2.90 -1.34
N ARG A 217 -5.44 -2.11 -0.29
CA ARG A 217 -6.19 -0.84 -0.35
C ARG A 217 -5.76 0.12 0.74
N ALA A 218 -5.99 1.41 0.53
CA ALA A 218 -5.93 2.40 1.58
C ALA A 218 -7.10 2.21 2.58
N PRO A 219 -6.89 2.53 3.87
CA PRO A 219 -7.97 2.53 4.86
C PRO A 219 -8.93 3.70 4.60
N VAL A 220 -10.21 3.49 4.94
CA VAL A 220 -11.17 4.58 4.94
C VAL A 220 -10.83 5.57 6.07
N GLU A 221 -10.81 6.85 5.78
CA GLU A 221 -10.49 7.91 6.73
C GLU A 221 -11.52 7.98 7.86
N LYS A 222 -11.02 8.25 9.06
CA LYS A 222 -11.84 8.46 10.27
C LYS A 222 -11.67 9.84 10.87
N GLY A 223 -11.18 10.80 10.06
CA GLY A 223 -10.92 12.18 10.47
C GLY A 223 -9.53 12.42 11.06
N GLU A 224 -8.70 11.39 11.21
CA GLU A 224 -7.33 11.48 11.67
C GLU A 224 -6.36 11.50 10.47
N CYS A 225 -5.26 12.26 10.62
CA CYS A 225 -4.18 12.18 9.66
C CYS A 225 -3.43 10.84 9.79
N ARG A 226 -2.79 10.42 8.70
CA ARG A 226 -1.86 9.29 8.67
C ARG A 226 -0.44 9.80 8.44
N LEU A 227 0.52 9.15 9.06
CA LEU A 227 1.94 9.31 8.71
C LEU A 227 2.39 8.03 8.03
N LEU A 228 2.63 8.12 6.72
CA LEU A 228 2.90 6.98 5.84
C LEU A 228 4.21 7.17 5.09
N LEU A 229 5.12 6.20 5.22
CA LEU A 229 6.24 6.01 4.31
C LEU A 229 5.79 5.05 3.20
N ILE A 230 6.09 5.42 1.94
CA ILE A 230 5.78 4.60 0.76
C ILE A 230 6.82 4.83 -0.34
N CYS A 231 7.10 3.81 -1.14
CA CYS A 231 7.83 3.87 -2.41
C CYS A 231 7.47 2.70 -3.30
#